data_f4210f0c45a3e9506835fa2a7bff02c1
#
_entry.id   f4210f0c45a3e9506835fa2a7bff02c1
#
_cell.length_a   1.000
_cell.length_b   1.000
_cell.length_c   1.000
_cell.angle_alpha   90.00
_cell.angle_beta   90.00
_cell.angle_gamma   90.00
#
_symmetry.space_group_name_H-M   'P 1'
#
loop_
_entity.id
_entity.type
_entity.pdbx_description
1 polymer ?
#
loop_
_entity_poly.entity_id
_entity_poly.type
_entity_poly.pdbx_seq_one_letter_code
_entity_poly.pdbx_strand_id
1 'polypeptide(L)'
;MTIASAPTAPSLMKTAPNPDGPRPAVRVAMSAFQLGAIVLLCLAAGLPGLLARYPQMTDYPAHLARWHIMIDGGATPELARYYAFKWAWSGNLGVDILIRPLASLVGLETAGRLFVIV
;
A
#
# COMPACT_ATOMS: atom_id res chain seq x y z
N MET A 1 64.72 31.43 46.00
CA MET A 1 64.80 30.58 44.79
C MET A 1 63.40 29.89 44.67
N THR A 2 62.53 30.53 43.89
CA THR A 2 61.10 30.16 43.78
C THR A 2 60.90 29.35 42.53
N ILE A 3 60.50 28.10 42.70
CA ILE A 3 60.26 27.18 41.57
C ILE A 3 58.82 27.38 41.09
N ALA A 4 58.66 27.93 39.91
CA ALA A 4 57.33 28.07 39.27
C ALA A 4 56.90 26.72 38.73
N SER A 5 55.74 26.23 39.20
CA SER A 5 55.09 25.03 38.68
C SER A 5 54.41 25.31 37.34
N ALA A 6 54.72 24.50 36.35
CA ALA A 6 54.15 24.57 35.02
C ALA A 6 52.62 24.17 35.02
N PRO A 7 51.78 24.83 34.20
CA PRO A 7 50.38 24.48 34.12
C PRO A 7 50.21 23.13 33.38
N THR A 8 49.50 22.20 34.00
CA THR A 8 49.11 20.93 33.43
C THR A 8 48.08 21.16 32.33
N ALA A 9 48.40 20.78 31.11
CA ALA A 9 47.49 20.88 29.98
C ALA A 9 46.27 19.97 30.15
N PRO A 10 45.06 20.42 29.85
CA PRO A 10 43.86 19.56 29.93
C PRO A 10 43.96 18.45 28.90
N SER A 11 43.96 17.22 29.39
CA SER A 11 43.88 16.01 28.60
C SER A 11 42.56 15.99 27.82
N LEU A 12 42.63 16.17 26.49
CA LEU A 12 41.51 16.00 25.59
C LEU A 12 41.11 14.51 25.58
N MET A 13 40.29 14.14 26.52
CA MET A 13 39.68 12.81 26.60
C MET A 13 38.70 12.68 25.42
N LYS A 14 39.19 12.12 24.29
CA LYS A 14 38.37 11.82 23.12
C LYS A 14 37.32 10.83 23.54
N THR A 15 36.10 11.29 23.78
CA THR A 15 34.95 10.46 24.17
C THR A 15 34.73 9.42 23.08
N ALA A 16 34.86 8.16 23.42
CA ALA A 16 34.55 7.05 22.51
C ALA A 16 33.09 7.15 22.04
N PRO A 17 32.79 6.84 20.77
CA PRO A 17 31.41 6.87 20.26
C PRO A 17 30.52 5.94 21.09
N ASN A 18 29.40 6.45 21.57
CA ASN A 18 28.41 5.66 22.30
C ASN A 18 27.83 4.58 21.36
N PRO A 19 28.04 3.26 21.62
CA PRO A 19 27.55 2.20 20.75
C PRO A 19 26.01 2.10 20.73
N ASP A 20 25.34 2.65 21.75
CA ASP A 20 23.88 2.63 21.90
C ASP A 20 23.22 3.95 21.47
N GLY A 21 23.97 4.84 20.85
CA GLY A 21 23.45 6.09 20.30
C GLY A 21 22.42 5.83 19.17
N PRO A 22 21.44 6.72 19.00
CA PRO A 22 20.44 6.57 17.93
C PRO A 22 21.15 6.47 16.57
N ARG A 23 20.97 5.36 15.89
CA ARG A 23 21.54 5.14 14.57
C ARG A 23 20.97 6.16 13.60
N PRO A 24 21.81 6.82 12.80
CA PRO A 24 21.32 7.79 11.82
C PRO A 24 20.35 7.09 10.87
N ALA A 25 19.14 7.63 10.74
CA ALA A 25 18.16 7.14 9.77
C ALA A 25 18.75 7.30 8.36
N VAL A 26 19.06 6.19 7.70
CA VAL A 26 19.53 6.19 6.32
C VAL A 26 18.35 6.62 5.45
N ARG A 27 18.33 7.90 5.05
CA ARG A 27 17.39 8.39 4.05
C ARG A 27 17.90 7.91 2.68
N VAL A 28 17.29 6.85 2.17
CA VAL A 28 17.55 6.42 0.80
C VAL A 28 16.83 7.40 -0.13
N ALA A 29 17.58 8.35 -0.68
CA ALA A 29 17.08 9.23 -1.73
C ALA A 29 17.03 8.41 -3.03
N MET A 30 15.83 8.06 -3.49
CA MET A 30 15.66 7.39 -4.77
C MET A 30 15.93 8.38 -5.90
N SER A 31 16.73 7.98 -6.89
CA SER A 31 16.95 8.77 -8.10
C SER A 31 15.68 8.76 -8.97
N ALA A 32 15.48 9.81 -9.77
CA ALA A 32 14.37 9.86 -10.72
C ALA A 32 14.36 8.65 -11.68
N PHE A 33 15.53 8.15 -12.03
CA PHE A 33 15.69 6.95 -12.86
C PHE A 33 15.16 5.69 -12.13
N GLN A 34 15.50 5.51 -10.85
CA GLN A 34 15.02 4.38 -10.05
C GLN A 34 13.50 4.41 -9.89
N LEU A 35 12.95 5.60 -9.63
CA LEU A 35 11.50 5.76 -9.54
C LEU A 35 10.83 5.43 -10.88
N GLY A 36 11.36 5.93 -12.00
CA GLY A 36 10.86 5.63 -13.34
C GLY A 36 10.91 4.13 -13.66
N ALA A 37 12.01 3.46 -13.31
CA ALA A 37 12.16 2.02 -13.51
C ALA A 37 11.15 1.22 -12.68
N ILE A 38 10.91 1.60 -11.42
CA ILE A 38 9.92 0.96 -10.56
C ILE A 38 8.51 1.13 -11.13
N VAL A 39 8.15 2.34 -11.53
CA VAL A 39 6.84 2.61 -12.15
C VAL A 39 6.64 1.78 -13.41
N LEU A 40 7.66 1.72 -14.29
CA LEU A 40 7.60 0.93 -15.51
C LEU A 40 7.44 -0.57 -15.21
N LEU A 41 8.16 -1.09 -14.23
CA LEU A 41 8.04 -2.49 -13.81
C LEU A 41 6.66 -2.79 -13.22
N CYS A 42 6.10 -1.89 -12.41
CA CYS A 42 4.75 -2.03 -11.86
C CYS A 42 3.70 -2.03 -12.98
N LEU A 43 3.81 -1.13 -13.95
CA LEU A 43 2.91 -1.09 -15.12
C LEU A 43 3.03 -2.38 -15.96
N ALA A 44 4.25 -2.86 -16.19
CA ALA A 44 4.48 -4.10 -16.92
C ALA A 44 3.91 -5.33 -16.17
N ALA A 45 4.07 -5.37 -14.85
CA ALA A 45 3.52 -6.43 -14.02
C ALA A 45 1.98 -6.42 -13.98
N GLY A 46 1.35 -5.25 -14.06
CA GLY A 46 -0.12 -5.09 -14.13
C GLY A 46 -0.72 -5.43 -15.50
N LEU A 47 0.10 -5.43 -16.57
CA LEU A 47 -0.37 -5.63 -17.93
C LEU A 47 -1.17 -6.93 -18.15
N PRO A 48 -0.76 -8.12 -17.63
CA PRO A 48 -1.55 -9.34 -17.76
C PRO A 48 -2.95 -9.21 -17.15
N GLY A 49 -3.09 -8.49 -16.02
CA GLY A 49 -4.38 -8.23 -15.38
C GLY A 49 -5.30 -7.35 -16.22
N LEU A 50 -4.74 -6.40 -17.00
CA LEU A 50 -5.50 -5.56 -17.94
C LEU A 50 -5.96 -6.35 -19.17
N LEU A 51 -5.13 -7.25 -19.66
CA LEU A 51 -5.42 -8.04 -20.87
C LEU A 51 -6.37 -9.21 -20.59
N ALA A 52 -6.35 -9.76 -19.38
CA ALA A 52 -7.24 -10.84 -18.99
C ALA A 52 -8.67 -10.30 -18.76
N ARG A 53 -9.66 -10.93 -19.40
CA ARG A 53 -11.08 -10.59 -19.14
C ARG A 53 -11.46 -10.82 -17.68
N TYR A 54 -10.91 -11.88 -17.08
CA TYR A 54 -11.03 -12.19 -15.66
C TYR A 54 -9.64 -12.49 -15.12
N PRO A 55 -9.12 -11.70 -14.16
CA PRO A 55 -7.87 -12.02 -13.49
C PRO A 55 -7.96 -13.39 -12.84
N GLN A 56 -6.96 -14.23 -13.08
CA GLN A 56 -6.88 -15.60 -12.54
C GLN A 56 -6.44 -15.57 -11.06
N MET A 57 -7.24 -14.94 -10.23
CA MET A 57 -7.09 -14.95 -8.78
C MET A 57 -8.24 -15.76 -8.18
N THR A 58 -7.92 -16.67 -7.27
CA THR A 58 -8.88 -17.59 -6.65
C THR A 58 -10.08 -16.85 -6.04
N ASP A 59 -9.85 -15.68 -5.44
CA ASP A 59 -10.85 -14.92 -4.71
C ASP A 59 -11.55 -13.84 -5.56
N TYR A 60 -11.05 -13.53 -6.76
CA TYR A 60 -11.61 -12.45 -7.57
C TYR A 60 -13.09 -12.66 -7.92
N PRO A 61 -13.56 -13.86 -8.34
CA PRO A 61 -14.97 -14.08 -8.61
C PRO A 61 -15.85 -13.87 -7.38
N ALA A 62 -15.36 -14.25 -6.19
CA ALA A 62 -16.09 -14.07 -4.93
C ALA A 62 -16.22 -12.58 -4.58
N HIS A 63 -15.16 -11.79 -4.75
CA HIS A 63 -15.19 -10.34 -4.57
C HIS A 63 -16.13 -9.67 -5.58
N LEU A 64 -16.06 -10.07 -6.85
CA LEU A 64 -16.93 -9.52 -7.88
C LEU A 64 -18.41 -9.79 -7.58
N ALA A 65 -18.74 -11.01 -7.16
CA ALA A 65 -20.09 -11.38 -6.74
C ALA A 65 -20.57 -10.57 -5.53
N ARG A 66 -19.71 -10.40 -4.52
CA ARG A 66 -19.97 -9.58 -3.34
C ARG A 66 -20.27 -8.12 -3.71
N TRP A 67 -19.45 -7.53 -4.57
CA TRP A 67 -19.65 -6.15 -5.03
C TRP A 67 -20.92 -6.01 -5.88
N HIS A 68 -21.23 -7.01 -6.70
CA HIS A 68 -22.49 -7.03 -7.45
C HIS A 68 -23.70 -6.99 -6.51
N ILE A 69 -23.74 -7.84 -5.50
CA ILE A 69 -24.82 -7.87 -4.48
C ILE A 69 -24.90 -6.54 -3.73
N MET A 70 -23.74 -5.95 -3.37
CA MET A 70 -23.67 -4.66 -2.68
C MET A 70 -24.23 -3.52 -3.52
N ILE A 71 -23.94 -3.49 -4.83
CA ILE A 71 -24.38 -2.44 -5.75
C ILE A 71 -25.84 -2.61 -6.09
N ASP A 72 -26.31 -3.86 -6.28
CA ASP A 72 -27.71 -4.20 -6.51
C ASP A 72 -28.61 -3.74 -5.38
N GLY A 73 -28.12 -3.81 -4.14
CA GLY A 73 -28.83 -3.28 -2.97
C GLY A 73 -30.21 -3.90 -2.72
N GLY A 74 -30.50 -5.09 -3.31
CA GLY A 74 -31.79 -5.75 -3.22
C GLY A 74 -32.79 -5.33 -4.31
N ALA A 75 -32.34 -4.67 -5.36
CA ALA A 75 -33.20 -4.27 -6.50
C ALA A 75 -33.66 -5.49 -7.32
N THR A 76 -32.82 -6.53 -7.40
CA THR A 76 -33.14 -7.79 -8.09
C THR A 76 -33.79 -8.78 -7.11
N PRO A 77 -35.09 -9.13 -7.26
CA PRO A 77 -35.81 -10.01 -6.32
C PRO A 77 -35.17 -11.38 -6.13
N GLU A 78 -34.60 -11.95 -7.18
CA GLU A 78 -33.94 -13.26 -7.15
C GLU A 78 -32.69 -13.22 -6.28
N LEU A 79 -31.88 -12.12 -6.39
CA LEU A 79 -30.70 -11.93 -5.56
C LEU A 79 -31.08 -11.63 -4.10
N ALA A 80 -32.05 -10.76 -3.89
CA ALA A 80 -32.53 -10.37 -2.56
C ALA A 80 -33.10 -11.56 -1.75
N ARG A 81 -33.62 -12.60 -2.43
CA ARG A 81 -34.13 -13.81 -1.79
C ARG A 81 -33.05 -14.63 -1.12
N TYR A 82 -31.83 -14.64 -1.67
CA TYR A 82 -30.75 -15.54 -1.22
C TYR A 82 -29.58 -14.79 -0.61
N TYR A 83 -29.41 -13.50 -0.92
CA TYR A 83 -28.26 -12.72 -0.52
C TYR A 83 -28.66 -11.38 0.09
N ALA A 84 -27.99 -11.01 1.18
CA ALA A 84 -28.10 -9.71 1.79
C ALA A 84 -26.71 -9.16 2.08
N PHE A 85 -26.42 -7.94 1.61
CA PHE A 85 -25.18 -7.27 1.93
C PHE A 85 -25.27 -6.62 3.31
N LYS A 86 -24.29 -6.92 4.17
CA LYS A 86 -24.13 -6.25 5.46
C LYS A 86 -22.77 -5.60 5.53
N TRP A 87 -22.76 -4.34 5.91
CA TRP A 87 -21.51 -3.64 6.24
C TRP A 87 -20.89 -4.25 7.49
N ALA A 88 -19.66 -4.70 7.39
CA ALA A 88 -18.88 -5.24 8.50
C ALA A 88 -17.43 -4.75 8.38
N TRP A 89 -16.77 -4.59 9.51
CA TRP A 89 -15.33 -4.35 9.54
C TRP A 89 -14.61 -5.55 8.95
N SER A 90 -14.01 -5.37 7.78
CA SER A 90 -13.24 -6.40 7.08
C SER A 90 -12.00 -5.76 6.47
N GLY A 91 -10.97 -6.55 6.18
CA GLY A 91 -9.75 -6.07 5.53
C GLY A 91 -9.99 -5.42 4.16
N ASN A 92 -11.14 -5.70 3.53
CA ASN A 92 -11.50 -5.19 2.21
C ASN A 92 -12.42 -3.97 2.24
N LEU A 93 -12.71 -3.40 3.42
CA LEU A 93 -13.65 -2.30 3.57
C LEU A 93 -13.29 -1.07 2.70
N GLY A 94 -12.00 -0.78 2.55
CA GLY A 94 -11.54 0.32 1.71
C GLY A 94 -11.91 0.11 0.23
N VAL A 95 -11.76 -1.11 -0.27
CA VAL A 95 -12.15 -1.47 -1.64
C VAL A 95 -13.66 -1.45 -1.78
N ASP A 96 -14.42 -1.97 -0.82
CA ASP A 96 -15.89 -1.96 -0.81
C ASP A 96 -16.46 -0.53 -0.92
N ILE A 97 -15.83 0.45 -0.28
CA ILE A 97 -16.24 1.86 -0.35
C ILE A 97 -15.92 2.47 -1.72
N LEU A 98 -14.72 2.20 -2.24
CA LEU A 98 -14.23 2.82 -3.47
C LEU A 98 -14.82 2.17 -4.74
N ILE A 99 -15.16 0.88 -4.69
CA ILE A 99 -15.66 0.16 -5.86
C ILE A 99 -16.99 0.73 -6.37
N ARG A 100 -17.86 1.21 -5.47
CA ARG A 100 -19.18 1.70 -5.83
C ARG A 100 -19.15 2.91 -6.74
N PRO A 101 -18.46 4.03 -6.40
CA PRO A 101 -18.35 5.17 -7.31
C PRO A 101 -17.56 4.82 -8.57
N LEU A 102 -16.54 3.96 -8.47
CA LEU A 102 -15.76 3.58 -9.63
C LEU A 102 -16.58 2.71 -10.61
N ALA A 103 -17.37 1.77 -10.09
CA ALA A 103 -18.24 0.94 -10.90
C ALA A 103 -19.32 1.74 -11.64
N SER A 104 -19.80 2.84 -11.08
CA SER A 104 -20.75 3.73 -11.76
C SER A 104 -20.14 4.48 -12.96
N LEU A 105 -18.80 4.66 -12.96
CA LEU A 105 -18.09 5.36 -14.04
C LEU A 105 -17.62 4.42 -15.16
N VAL A 106 -17.07 3.27 -14.81
CA VAL A 106 -16.40 2.38 -15.76
C VAL A 106 -16.99 0.97 -15.85
N GLY A 107 -18.03 0.70 -15.07
CA GLY A 107 -18.62 -0.62 -14.93
C GLY A 107 -17.91 -1.49 -13.89
N LEU A 108 -18.65 -2.42 -13.28
CA LEU A 108 -18.16 -3.22 -12.16
C LEU A 108 -16.96 -4.10 -12.52
N GLU A 109 -16.99 -4.77 -13.67
CA GLU A 109 -15.89 -5.65 -14.10
C GLU A 109 -14.59 -4.86 -14.33
N THR A 110 -14.68 -3.68 -14.96
CA THR A 110 -13.52 -2.81 -15.18
C THR A 110 -12.98 -2.24 -13.86
N ALA A 111 -13.87 -1.78 -13.00
CA ALA A 111 -13.52 -1.28 -11.68
C ALA A 111 -12.81 -2.37 -10.85
N GLY A 112 -13.33 -3.59 -10.84
CA GLY A 112 -12.71 -4.72 -10.15
C GLY A 112 -11.32 -5.06 -10.68
N ARG A 113 -11.14 -5.03 -12.01
CA ARG A 113 -9.81 -5.24 -12.63
C ARG A 113 -8.81 -4.17 -12.22
N LEU A 114 -9.21 -2.91 -12.15
CA LEU A 114 -8.33 -1.83 -11.71
C LEU A 114 -7.85 -2.05 -10.27
N PHE A 115 -8.69 -2.54 -9.37
CA PHE A 115 -8.27 -2.87 -8.00
C PHE A 115 -7.31 -4.04 -7.88
N VAL A 116 -7.32 -4.97 -8.83
CA VAL A 116 -6.39 -6.12 -8.84
C VAL A 116 -5.00 -5.73 -9.33
N ILE A 117 -4.89 -4.63 -10.10
CA ILE A 117 -3.65 -4.19 -10.73
C ILE A 117 -2.87 -3.21 -9.84
N VAL A 118 -3.55 -2.51 -8.94
CA VAL A 118 -2.94 -1.55 -8.01
C VAL A 118 -2.51 -2.21 -6.72
#